data_596e1b74fc2f33c54ce01d9c79ded205
#
_entry.id   596e1b74fc2f33c54ce01d9c79ded205
#
_cell.length_a   1.000
_cell.length_b   1.000
_cell.length_c   1.000
_cell.angle_alpha   90.00
_cell.angle_beta   90.00
_cell.angle_gamma   90.00
#
_symmetry.space_group_name_H-M   'P 1'
#
loop_
_entity.id
_entity.type
_entity.pdbx_description
1 polymer ?
#
loop_
_entity_poly.entity_id
_entity_poly.type
_entity_poly.pdbx_seq_one_letter_code
_entity_poly.pdbx_strand_id
1 'polypeptide(L)'
;MVNSQRFDGLFAGMSESNAVELLNQPSGELDNPGVKYIAATRLGACSSHESLEALISASTGDREDIFARITRRNSIEALGRRKDPSSLPVIHEALSSDDDPTVVNAVDALI
;
A
#
# COMPACT_ATOMS: atom_id res chain seq x y z
N MET A 1 -19.91 16.01 -0.07
CA MET A 1 -19.92 16.00 -1.54
C MET A 1 -18.65 16.57 -2.14
N VAL A 2 -18.24 17.77 -1.76
CA VAL A 2 -17.00 18.37 -2.26
C VAL A 2 -15.78 17.52 -1.88
N ASN A 3 -15.75 16.97 -0.65
CA ASN A 3 -14.64 16.15 -0.18
C ASN A 3 -14.53 14.84 -0.95
N SER A 4 -15.67 14.22 -1.26
CA SER A 4 -15.72 13.00 -2.07
C SER A 4 -15.12 13.23 -3.46
N GLN A 5 -15.48 14.34 -4.09
CA GLN A 5 -14.96 14.71 -5.40
C GLN A 5 -13.46 14.97 -5.35
N ARG A 6 -12.96 15.53 -4.25
CA ARG A 6 -11.51 15.73 -4.08
C ARG A 6 -10.76 14.43 -4.00
N PHE A 7 -11.29 13.46 -3.26
CA PHE A 7 -10.66 12.15 -3.16
C PHE A 7 -10.67 11.44 -4.50
N ASP A 8 -11.80 11.44 -5.18
CA ASP A 8 -11.90 10.84 -6.51
C ASP A 8 -10.94 11.50 -7.49
N GLY A 9 -10.83 12.84 -7.43
CA GLY A 9 -9.91 13.59 -8.27
C GLY A 9 -8.45 13.27 -7.96
N LEU A 10 -8.13 13.10 -6.67
CA LEU A 10 -6.77 12.74 -6.26
C LEU A 10 -6.38 11.36 -6.79
N PHE A 11 -7.27 10.37 -6.65
CA PHE A 11 -7.03 9.04 -7.19
C PHE A 11 -6.91 9.06 -8.71
N ALA A 12 -7.84 9.72 -9.37
CA ALA A 12 -7.85 9.79 -10.83
C ALA A 12 -6.65 10.55 -11.38
N GLY A 13 -6.17 11.56 -10.63
CA GLY A 13 -5.03 12.37 -11.05
C GLY A 13 -3.68 11.77 -10.71
N MET A 14 -3.65 10.73 -9.89
CA MET A 14 -2.39 10.09 -9.49
C MET A 14 -2.01 9.01 -10.50
N SER A 15 -0.96 9.29 -11.29
CA SER A 15 -0.44 8.30 -12.22
C SER A 15 0.25 7.17 -11.47
N GLU A 16 0.44 6.03 -12.14
CA GLU A 16 1.18 4.91 -11.58
C GLU A 16 2.61 5.34 -11.21
N SER A 17 3.29 6.09 -12.07
CA SER A 17 4.64 6.59 -11.78
C SER A 17 4.68 7.46 -10.53
N ASN A 18 3.72 8.37 -10.37
CA ASN A 18 3.64 9.24 -9.20
C ASN A 18 3.37 8.43 -7.94
N ALA A 19 2.50 7.44 -8.02
CA ALA A 19 2.20 6.58 -6.87
C ALA A 19 3.40 5.75 -6.44
N VAL A 20 4.16 5.20 -7.39
CA VAL A 20 5.39 4.48 -7.10
C VAL A 20 6.41 5.38 -6.42
N GLU A 21 6.60 6.58 -6.95
CA GLU A 21 7.53 7.56 -6.38
C GLU A 21 7.15 7.94 -4.95
N LEU A 22 5.88 8.24 -4.72
CA LEU A 22 5.39 8.58 -3.38
C LEU A 22 5.57 7.44 -2.39
N LEU A 23 5.28 6.22 -2.81
CA LEU A 23 5.39 5.07 -1.94
C LEU A 23 6.86 4.77 -1.56
N ASN A 24 7.79 5.06 -2.46
CA ASN A 24 9.21 4.84 -2.23
C ASN A 24 9.89 5.96 -1.44
N GLN A 25 9.27 7.13 -1.30
CA GLN A 25 9.86 8.23 -0.53
C GLN A 25 9.83 7.97 0.97
N PRO A 26 10.87 8.37 1.71
CA PRO A 26 10.83 8.33 3.18
C PRO A 26 9.70 9.20 3.71
N SER A 27 8.95 8.69 4.70
CA SER A 27 7.80 9.40 5.26
C SER A 27 8.16 10.77 5.84
N GLY A 28 9.38 10.90 6.39
CA GLY A 28 9.82 12.16 6.98
C GLY A 28 10.04 13.29 5.98
N GLU A 29 10.12 12.98 4.69
CA GLU A 29 10.30 13.99 3.64
C GLU A 29 8.97 14.48 3.06
N LEU A 30 7.86 13.88 3.47
CA LEU A 30 6.54 14.24 2.96
C LEU A 30 5.83 15.18 3.92
N ASP A 31 5.19 16.23 3.35
CA ASP A 31 4.37 17.14 4.13
C ASP A 31 3.15 16.42 4.73
N ASN A 32 2.62 15.45 4.00
CA ASN A 32 1.49 14.65 4.45
C ASN A 32 1.78 13.17 4.20
N PRO A 33 2.27 12.43 5.23
CA PRO A 33 2.57 11.00 5.05
C PRO A 33 1.37 10.15 4.64
N GLY A 34 0.15 10.65 4.83
CA GLY A 34 -1.06 9.95 4.41
C GLY A 34 -1.14 9.69 2.91
N VAL A 35 -0.44 10.48 2.09
CA VAL A 35 -0.42 10.24 0.65
C VAL A 35 0.17 8.89 0.29
N LYS A 36 0.99 8.31 1.16
CA LYS A 36 1.62 7.01 0.90
C LYS A 36 0.59 5.88 0.87
N TYR A 37 -0.37 5.85 1.81
CA TYR A 37 -1.36 4.79 1.78
C TYR A 37 -2.40 5.00 0.68
N ILE A 38 -2.63 6.23 0.26
CA ILE A 38 -3.44 6.50 -0.93
C ILE A 38 -2.71 5.95 -2.17
N ALA A 39 -1.40 6.21 -2.27
CA ALA A 39 -0.59 5.69 -3.37
C ALA A 39 -0.61 4.15 -3.40
N ALA A 40 -0.49 3.51 -2.24
CA ALA A 40 -0.55 2.06 -2.15
C ALA A 40 -1.89 1.52 -2.66
N THR A 41 -2.99 2.14 -2.28
CA THR A 41 -4.32 1.76 -2.75
C THR A 41 -4.42 1.90 -4.27
N ARG A 42 -3.90 3.00 -4.82
CA ARG A 42 -3.91 3.23 -6.26
C ARG A 42 -3.15 2.13 -7.02
N LEU A 43 -2.02 1.70 -6.48
CA LEU A 43 -1.19 0.68 -7.14
C LEU A 43 -1.83 -0.71 -7.14
N GLY A 44 -2.82 -0.94 -6.30
CA GLY A 44 -3.59 -2.18 -6.32
C GLY A 44 -4.34 -2.41 -7.63
N ALA A 45 -4.59 -1.37 -8.41
CA ALA A 45 -5.24 -1.45 -9.72
C ALA A 45 -4.23 -1.44 -10.88
N CYS A 46 -2.93 -1.40 -10.58
CA CYS A 46 -1.87 -1.34 -11.57
C CYS A 46 -1.23 -2.71 -11.77
N SER A 47 -0.46 -2.89 -12.84
CA SER A 47 0.11 -4.18 -13.18
C SER A 47 1.60 -4.14 -13.55
N SER A 48 2.27 -3.00 -13.39
CA SER A 48 3.69 -2.91 -13.72
C SER A 48 4.56 -3.59 -12.67
N HIS A 49 5.77 -3.97 -13.08
CA HIS A 49 6.75 -4.55 -12.17
C HIS A 49 7.19 -3.54 -11.10
N GLU A 50 7.35 -2.29 -11.47
CA GLU A 50 7.75 -1.21 -10.57
C GLU A 50 6.72 -1.00 -9.47
N SER A 51 5.43 -1.03 -9.80
CA SER A 51 4.38 -0.90 -8.80
C SER A 51 4.32 -2.12 -7.88
N LEU A 52 4.57 -3.31 -8.42
CA LEU A 52 4.64 -4.53 -7.61
C LEU A 52 5.77 -4.44 -6.59
N GLU A 53 6.96 -4.06 -7.01
CA GLU A 53 8.12 -3.94 -6.12
C GLU A 53 7.90 -2.87 -5.05
N ALA A 54 7.29 -1.75 -5.41
CA ALA A 54 6.98 -0.69 -4.46
C ALA A 54 6.01 -1.18 -3.37
N LEU A 55 4.98 -1.93 -3.76
CA LEU A 55 4.03 -2.51 -2.81
C LEU A 55 4.68 -3.57 -1.91
N ILE A 56 5.52 -4.42 -2.48
CA ILE A 56 6.24 -5.43 -1.69
C ILE A 56 7.15 -4.75 -0.67
N SER A 57 7.90 -3.75 -1.08
CA SER A 57 8.77 -3.00 -0.19
C SER A 57 7.98 -2.32 0.94
N ALA A 58 6.85 -1.72 0.63
CA ALA A 58 6.01 -1.05 1.62
C ALA A 58 5.29 -2.03 2.56
N SER A 59 5.22 -3.30 2.18
CA SER A 59 4.55 -4.34 2.97
C SER A 59 5.49 -5.07 3.91
N THR A 60 6.80 -4.83 3.84
CA THR A 60 7.79 -5.57 4.63
C THR A 60 8.10 -4.87 5.95
N GLY A 61 8.51 -5.67 6.94
CA GLY A 61 9.06 -5.18 8.20
C GLY A 61 8.02 -4.70 9.19
N ASP A 62 8.47 -4.50 10.42
CA ASP A 62 7.65 -3.94 11.48
C ASP A 62 7.68 -2.42 11.41
N ARG A 63 6.54 -1.81 11.67
CA ARG A 63 6.39 -0.36 11.62
C ARG A 63 5.81 0.14 12.94
N GLU A 64 6.51 1.05 13.58
CA GLU A 64 6.04 1.68 14.82
C GLU A 64 5.19 2.91 14.53
N ASP A 65 5.52 3.63 13.45
CA ASP A 65 4.79 4.82 13.05
C ASP A 65 3.42 4.45 12.49
N ILE A 66 2.37 5.18 12.95
CA ILE A 66 0.99 4.90 12.55
C ILE A 66 0.79 5.00 11.03
N PHE A 67 1.40 6.01 10.39
CA PHE A 67 1.27 6.18 8.94
C PHE A 67 1.94 5.03 8.19
N ALA A 68 3.08 4.56 8.68
CA ALA A 68 3.77 3.42 8.08
C ALA A 68 2.95 2.12 8.24
N ARG A 69 2.28 1.96 9.37
CA ARG A 69 1.39 0.81 9.59
C ARG A 69 0.21 0.81 8.63
N ILE A 70 -0.44 1.96 8.45
CA ILE A 70 -1.56 2.09 7.53
C ILE A 70 -1.07 1.84 6.10
N THR A 71 0.09 2.36 5.74
CA THR A 71 0.69 2.11 4.43
C THR A 71 0.92 0.62 4.21
N ARG A 72 1.44 -0.08 5.22
CA ARG A 72 1.65 -1.53 5.14
C ARG A 72 0.34 -2.29 4.95
N ARG A 73 -0.69 -1.95 5.74
CA ARG A 73 -2.01 -2.56 5.61
C ARG A 73 -2.57 -2.41 4.20
N ASN A 74 -2.52 -1.20 3.68
CA ASN A 74 -3.07 -0.90 2.35
C ASN A 74 -2.23 -1.55 1.24
N SER A 75 -0.92 -1.65 1.44
CA SER A 75 -0.03 -2.31 0.47
C SER A 75 -0.33 -3.81 0.40
N ILE A 76 -0.56 -4.46 1.53
CA ILE A 76 -0.92 -5.88 1.58
C ILE A 76 -2.27 -6.11 0.92
N GLU A 77 -3.25 -5.25 1.18
CA GLU A 77 -4.55 -5.34 0.53
C GLU A 77 -4.41 -5.18 -0.99
N ALA A 78 -3.60 -4.20 -1.42
CA ALA A 78 -3.36 -3.96 -2.84
C ALA A 78 -2.71 -5.18 -3.50
N LEU A 79 -1.74 -5.81 -2.84
CA LEU A 79 -1.10 -7.03 -3.34
C LEU A 79 -2.11 -8.17 -3.44
N GLY A 80 -3.02 -8.28 -2.49
CA GLY A 80 -4.09 -9.27 -2.54
C GLY A 80 -5.00 -9.08 -3.73
N ARG A 81 -5.33 -7.85 -4.07
CA ARG A 81 -6.15 -7.54 -5.24
C ARG A 81 -5.44 -7.85 -6.55
N ARG A 82 -4.13 -7.66 -6.59
CA ARG A 82 -3.33 -7.95 -7.79
C ARG A 82 -3.17 -9.44 -8.06
N LYS A 83 -3.21 -10.25 -6.99
CA LYS A 83 -3.08 -11.72 -7.07
C LYS A 83 -1.81 -12.19 -7.78
N ASP A 84 -0.73 -11.46 -7.62
CA ASP A 84 0.56 -11.84 -8.19
C ASP A 84 1.25 -12.84 -7.26
N PRO A 85 1.64 -14.03 -7.77
CA PRO A 85 2.30 -15.03 -6.93
C PRO A 85 3.58 -14.55 -6.27
N SER A 86 4.29 -13.58 -6.85
CA SER A 86 5.52 -13.03 -6.28
C SER A 86 5.30 -12.33 -4.94
N SER A 87 4.06 -11.94 -4.63
CA SER A 87 3.73 -11.27 -3.38
C SER A 87 3.48 -12.24 -2.22
N LEU A 88 3.34 -13.54 -2.48
CA LEU A 88 3.02 -14.51 -1.42
C LEU A 88 3.99 -14.49 -0.24
N PRO A 89 5.31 -14.44 -0.44
CA PRO A 89 6.22 -14.41 0.71
C PRO A 89 5.99 -13.24 1.67
N VAL A 90 5.74 -12.03 1.14
CA VAL A 90 5.52 -10.87 1.99
C VAL A 90 4.15 -10.91 2.66
N ILE A 91 3.15 -11.48 2.01
CA ILE A 91 1.82 -11.67 2.60
C ILE A 91 1.91 -12.69 3.74
N HIS A 92 2.63 -13.78 3.55
CA HIS A 92 2.86 -14.78 4.61
C HIS A 92 3.58 -14.16 5.81
N GLU A 93 4.59 -13.35 5.58
CA GLU A 93 5.28 -12.64 6.65
C GLU A 93 4.32 -11.77 7.46
N ALA A 94 3.39 -11.12 6.78
CA ALA A 94 2.42 -10.24 7.43
C ALA A 94 1.48 -10.97 8.40
N LEU A 95 1.30 -12.27 8.25
CA LEU A 95 0.49 -13.07 9.17
C LEU A 95 1.07 -13.09 10.59
N SER A 96 2.36 -12.82 10.74
CA SER A 96 3.05 -12.78 12.03
C SER A 96 3.11 -11.39 12.65
N SER A 97 2.43 -10.41 12.05
CA SER A 97 2.43 -9.03 12.53
C SER A 97 1.70 -8.90 13.88
N ASP A 98 2.17 -7.99 14.73
CA ASP A 98 1.47 -7.62 15.95
C ASP A 98 0.26 -6.70 15.69
N ASP A 99 0.13 -6.21 14.47
CA ASP A 99 -0.95 -5.30 14.05
C ASP A 99 -2.13 -6.12 13.53
N ASP A 100 -3.21 -6.19 14.29
CA ASP A 100 -4.38 -7.01 13.92
C ASP A 100 -4.94 -6.69 12.53
N PRO A 101 -5.14 -5.42 12.14
CA PRO A 101 -5.60 -5.12 10.78
C PRO A 101 -4.65 -5.62 9.68
N THR A 102 -3.34 -5.62 9.94
CA THR A 102 -2.37 -6.19 8.98
C THR A 102 -2.62 -7.68 8.80
N VAL A 103 -2.82 -8.41 9.90
CA VAL A 103 -3.09 -9.85 9.85
C VAL A 103 -4.40 -10.12 9.09
N VAL A 104 -5.45 -9.35 9.36
CA VAL A 104 -6.74 -9.50 8.67
C VAL A 104 -6.56 -9.30 7.16
N ASN A 105 -5.85 -8.25 6.77
CA ASN A 105 -5.62 -7.97 5.35
C ASN A 105 -4.78 -9.07 4.70
N ALA A 106 -3.81 -9.65 5.43
CA ALA A 106 -3.02 -10.75 4.90
C ALA A 106 -3.85 -12.01 4.70
N VAL A 107 -4.75 -12.32 5.63
CA VAL A 107 -5.67 -13.45 5.49
C VAL A 107 -6.57 -13.25 4.26
N ASP A 108 -7.16 -12.06 4.13
CA ASP A 108 -8.02 -11.75 2.99
C ASP A 108 -7.25 -11.84 1.67
N ALA A 109 -5.99 -11.44 1.65
CA ALA A 109 -5.15 -11.47 0.46
C ALA A 109 -4.86 -12.90 0.00
N LEU A 110 -4.88 -13.87 0.91
CA LEU A 110 -4.61 -15.28 0.60
C LEU A 110 -5.84 -16.04 0.11
N ILE A 111 -7.02 -15.47 0.25
CA ILE A 111 -8.26 -16.07 -0.22
C ILE A 111 -8.45 -15.75 -1.71
#